data_59996673a5d2735572c1b8880a18911f
#
_entry.id   59996673a5d2735572c1b8880a18911f
#
_cell.length_a   1.000
_cell.length_b   1.000
_cell.length_c   1.000
_cell.angle_alpha   90.00
_cell.angle_beta   90.00
_cell.angle_gamma   90.00
#
_symmetry.space_group_name_H-M   'P 1'
#
loop_
_entity.id
_entity.type
_entity.pdbx_description
1 polymer ?
#
loop_
_entity_poly.entity_id
_entity_poly.type
_entity_poly.pdbx_seq_one_letter_code
_entity_poly.pdbx_strand_id
1 'polypeptide(L)'
;VTPGIDKTLITDIQSIYGERPLRTFPIIDVFVSKIYYKYFLGMQVFKPLDYITYIKSDAEVELNKFCGWKKFKHKHHESRFTRFFEDYWLPNKFGFDKRRAHFSSLILTGQMTREEAIKRIKSPELDDHFLKGEFEYVSHKLGLTVDELKSIFEGDNKKVSDYRNKQFYVNFGSKIMQLFGLEKRLYK
;
A
#
# COMPACT_ATOMS: atom_id res chain seq x y z
N VAL A 1 -0.07 3.06 12.76
CA VAL A 1 -0.41 4.27 11.95
C VAL A 1 -0.08 3.96 10.52
N THR A 2 -0.96 4.33 9.61
CA THR A 2 -0.63 4.30 8.19
C THR A 2 0.37 5.43 7.94
N PRO A 3 1.60 5.17 7.49
CA PRO A 3 2.62 6.22 7.33
C PRO A 3 2.16 7.41 6.49
N GLY A 4 1.24 7.19 5.55
CA GLY A 4 0.70 8.23 4.67
C GLY A 4 -0.16 9.32 5.32
N ILE A 5 -0.50 9.21 6.61
CA ILE A 5 -1.24 10.23 7.35
C ILE A 5 -0.41 10.90 8.46
N ASP A 6 0.87 10.59 8.54
CA ASP A 6 1.78 11.27 9.46
C ASP A 6 2.53 12.40 8.74
N LYS A 7 1.99 13.61 8.87
CA LYS A 7 2.59 14.82 8.28
C LYS A 7 4.04 15.00 8.71
N THR A 8 4.36 14.72 9.98
CA THR A 8 5.72 14.89 10.51
C THR A 8 6.70 13.96 9.80
N LEU A 9 6.32 12.69 9.63
CA LEU A 9 7.13 11.69 8.91
C LEU A 9 7.36 12.11 7.44
N ILE A 10 6.28 12.47 6.74
CA ILE A 10 6.38 12.86 5.31
C ILE A 10 7.27 14.09 5.14
N THR A 11 7.11 15.11 6.00
CA THR A 11 7.91 16.34 5.91
C THR A 11 9.38 16.12 6.32
N ASP A 12 9.66 15.21 7.24
CA ASP A 12 11.02 14.85 7.63
C ASP A 12 11.74 14.10 6.50
N ILE A 13 11.09 13.08 5.90
CA ILE A 13 11.63 12.39 4.73
C ILE A 13 11.89 13.38 3.59
N GLN A 14 10.94 14.29 3.35
CA GLN A 14 11.09 15.32 2.33
C GLN A 14 12.27 16.25 2.59
N SER A 15 12.50 16.65 3.86
CA SER A 15 13.61 17.54 4.21
C SER A 15 14.98 16.91 4.00
N ILE A 16 15.06 15.57 4.09
CA ILE A 16 16.32 14.81 3.95
C ILE A 16 16.61 14.49 2.48
N TYR A 17 15.59 14.08 1.72
CA TYR A 17 15.77 13.52 0.37
C TYR A 17 15.10 14.33 -0.74
N GLY A 18 14.24 15.28 -0.40
CA GLY A 18 13.47 16.01 -1.40
C GLY A 18 14.21 17.23 -1.94
N GLU A 19 14.18 17.40 -3.26
CA GLU A 19 14.77 18.56 -3.93
C GLU A 19 13.88 19.81 -3.88
N ARG A 20 12.55 19.61 -3.75
CA ARG A 20 11.58 20.71 -3.80
C ARG A 20 10.59 20.64 -2.62
N PRO A 21 10.17 21.77 -2.04
CA PRO A 21 9.22 21.76 -0.92
C PRO A 21 7.84 21.28 -1.37
N LEU A 22 7.15 20.56 -0.48
CA LEU A 22 5.79 20.04 -0.68
C LEU A 22 4.73 21.17 -0.52
N ARG A 23 4.64 22.08 -1.49
CA ARG A 23 3.69 23.22 -1.40
C ARG A 23 2.25 22.84 -1.71
N THR A 24 2.07 22.00 -2.74
CA THR A 24 0.74 21.61 -3.26
C THR A 24 0.40 20.16 -2.98
N PHE A 25 1.32 19.38 -2.41
CA PHE A 25 1.08 17.99 -2.07
C PHE A 25 0.10 17.90 -0.88
N PRO A 26 -1.05 17.24 -1.02
CA PRO A 26 -2.04 17.16 0.04
C PRO A 26 -1.56 16.26 1.18
N ILE A 27 -1.20 16.87 2.30
CA ILE A 27 -0.76 16.14 3.50
C ILE A 27 -1.80 16.34 4.60
N ILE A 28 -2.35 15.25 5.10
CA ILE A 28 -3.27 15.25 6.23
C ILE A 28 -2.53 14.79 7.48
N ASP A 29 -2.67 15.55 8.56
CA ASP A 29 -2.15 15.16 9.87
C ASP A 29 -3.05 14.11 10.53
N VAL A 30 -2.44 13.16 11.27
CA VAL A 30 -3.17 12.11 11.96
C VAL A 30 -4.22 12.63 12.95
N PHE A 31 -3.92 13.71 13.68
CA PHE A 31 -4.86 14.30 14.63
C PHE A 31 -6.01 15.00 13.92
N VAL A 32 -5.72 15.70 12.81
CA VAL A 32 -6.77 16.29 11.97
C VAL A 32 -7.70 15.21 11.42
N SER A 33 -7.13 14.12 10.88
CA SER A 33 -7.90 13.02 10.30
C SER A 33 -8.73 12.25 11.33
N LYS A 34 -8.16 11.95 12.50
CA LYS A 34 -8.82 11.07 13.50
C LYS A 34 -9.69 11.82 14.51
N ILE A 35 -9.38 13.07 14.81
CA ILE A 35 -10.04 13.85 15.85
C ILE A 35 -10.88 14.96 15.23
N TYR A 36 -10.26 15.90 14.49
CA TYR A 36 -10.95 17.09 14.00
C TYR A 36 -12.10 16.73 13.05
N TYR A 37 -11.85 15.94 12.01
CA TYR A 37 -12.89 15.57 11.06
C TYR A 37 -14.03 14.77 11.69
N LYS A 38 -13.71 13.87 12.61
CA LYS A 38 -14.72 13.00 13.24
C LYS A 38 -15.56 13.72 14.28
N TYR A 39 -14.90 14.44 15.21
CA TYR A 39 -15.57 14.97 16.40
C TYR A 39 -15.99 16.43 16.27
N PHE A 40 -15.28 17.24 15.48
CA PHE A 40 -15.61 18.66 15.30
C PHE A 40 -16.39 18.93 14.02
N LEU A 41 -16.09 18.25 12.92
CA LEU A 41 -16.84 18.40 11.68
C LEU A 41 -17.96 17.36 11.50
N GLY A 42 -18.10 16.39 12.41
CA GLY A 42 -19.13 15.35 12.34
C GLY A 42 -19.05 14.47 11.10
N MET A 43 -17.84 14.36 10.47
CA MET A 43 -17.67 13.59 9.24
C MET A 43 -17.89 12.10 9.49
N GLN A 44 -18.82 11.53 8.74
CA GLN A 44 -19.11 10.09 8.77
C GLN A 44 -18.50 9.40 7.56
N VAL A 45 -17.91 8.23 7.78
CA VAL A 45 -17.38 7.37 6.71
C VAL A 45 -18.38 6.26 6.45
N PHE A 46 -18.98 6.27 5.27
CA PHE A 46 -19.87 5.22 4.80
C PHE A 46 -19.11 4.27 3.87
N LYS A 47 -19.22 2.97 4.14
CA LYS A 47 -18.59 1.90 3.35
C LYS A 47 -19.68 1.05 2.70
N PRO A 48 -20.10 1.34 1.48
CA PRO A 48 -21.24 0.65 0.85
C PRO A 48 -21.03 -0.87 0.72
N LEU A 49 -19.80 -1.32 0.50
CA LEU A 49 -19.48 -2.75 0.37
C LEU A 49 -19.62 -3.54 1.67
N ASP A 50 -19.74 -2.89 2.85
CA ASP A 50 -20.01 -3.57 4.11
C ASP A 50 -21.48 -4.04 4.21
N TYR A 51 -22.38 -3.55 3.33
CA TYR A 51 -23.82 -3.81 3.33
C TYR A 51 -24.31 -4.69 2.19
N ILE A 52 -23.43 -5.04 1.24
CA ILE A 52 -23.76 -5.87 0.09
C ILE A 52 -22.77 -7.03 -0.04
N THR A 53 -23.25 -8.15 -0.53
CA THR A 53 -22.37 -9.25 -0.92
C THR A 53 -21.60 -8.86 -2.18
N TYR A 54 -20.29 -8.66 -2.05
CA TYR A 54 -19.43 -8.31 -3.17
C TYR A 54 -18.59 -9.51 -3.61
N ILE A 55 -18.88 -10.01 -4.80
CA ILE A 55 -18.10 -11.06 -5.46
C ILE A 55 -17.43 -10.44 -6.69
N LYS A 56 -16.11 -10.50 -6.70
CA LYS A 56 -15.30 -9.83 -7.73
C LYS A 56 -15.62 -10.33 -9.14
N SER A 57 -15.81 -11.65 -9.32
CA SER A 57 -16.16 -12.25 -10.62
C SER A 57 -17.45 -11.68 -11.20
N ASP A 58 -18.48 -11.53 -10.35
CA ASP A 58 -19.78 -11.06 -10.77
C ASP A 58 -19.72 -9.57 -11.16
N ALA A 59 -19.01 -8.78 -10.36
CA ALA A 59 -18.76 -7.38 -10.67
C ALA A 59 -18.00 -7.20 -11.99
N GLU A 60 -17.01 -8.06 -12.29
CA GLU A 60 -16.27 -8.05 -13.56
C GLU A 60 -17.19 -8.32 -14.76
N VAL A 61 -18.14 -9.26 -14.62
CA VAL A 61 -19.13 -9.57 -15.66
C VAL A 61 -20.09 -8.40 -15.89
N GLU A 62 -20.61 -7.82 -14.81
CA GLU A 62 -21.52 -6.67 -14.90
C GLU A 62 -20.85 -5.45 -15.52
N LEU A 63 -19.63 -5.11 -15.08
CA LEU A 63 -18.86 -3.99 -15.64
C LEU A 63 -18.53 -4.19 -17.12
N ASN A 64 -18.19 -5.42 -17.52
CA ASN A 64 -17.99 -5.73 -18.93
C ASN A 64 -19.25 -5.47 -19.76
N LYS A 65 -20.42 -5.91 -19.28
CA LYS A 65 -21.72 -5.68 -19.96
C LYS A 65 -22.10 -4.20 -19.99
N PHE A 66 -21.86 -3.48 -18.88
CA PHE A 66 -22.29 -2.10 -18.73
C PHE A 66 -21.43 -1.10 -19.53
N CYS A 67 -20.12 -1.25 -19.50
CA CYS A 67 -19.20 -0.28 -20.11
C CYS A 67 -18.06 -0.89 -20.93
N GLY A 68 -18.11 -2.21 -21.22
CA GLY A 68 -17.04 -2.89 -21.96
C GLY A 68 -15.72 -3.00 -21.17
N TRP A 69 -15.76 -2.91 -19.84
CA TRP A 69 -14.58 -3.04 -18.99
C TRP A 69 -13.86 -4.37 -19.23
N LYS A 70 -12.55 -4.33 -19.35
CA LYS A 70 -11.70 -5.49 -19.55
C LYS A 70 -10.78 -5.69 -18.36
N LYS A 71 -10.68 -6.93 -17.90
CA LYS A 71 -9.77 -7.31 -16.82
C LYS A 71 -8.32 -7.23 -17.29
N PHE A 72 -7.49 -6.56 -16.51
CA PHE A 72 -6.04 -6.68 -16.66
C PHE A 72 -5.56 -8.07 -16.21
N LYS A 73 -4.50 -8.56 -16.84
CA LYS A 73 -3.92 -9.87 -16.51
C LYS A 73 -3.53 -9.95 -15.03
N HIS A 74 -2.97 -8.87 -14.50
CA HIS A 74 -2.59 -8.74 -13.10
C HIS A 74 -3.01 -7.36 -12.56
N LYS A 75 -3.13 -7.26 -11.23
CA LYS A 75 -3.47 -6.01 -10.55
C LYS A 75 -2.34 -4.99 -10.76
N HIS A 76 -2.70 -3.74 -11.02
CA HIS A 76 -1.77 -2.60 -11.22
C HIS A 76 -0.85 -2.68 -12.44
N HIS A 77 -1.15 -3.52 -13.43
CA HIS A 77 -0.38 -3.59 -14.69
C HIS A 77 -0.55 -2.35 -15.58
N GLU A 78 -1.46 -1.45 -15.26
CA GLU A 78 -1.60 -0.12 -15.88
C GLU A 78 -0.43 0.81 -15.52
N SER A 79 0.26 0.58 -14.39
CA SER A 79 1.42 1.33 -13.93
C SER A 79 2.66 0.45 -13.87
N ARG A 80 3.62 0.68 -14.77
CA ARG A 80 4.89 -0.04 -14.80
C ARG A 80 5.67 0.11 -13.50
N PHE A 81 5.72 1.33 -12.93
CA PHE A 81 6.40 1.58 -11.66
C PHE A 81 5.74 0.80 -10.51
N THR A 82 4.40 0.84 -10.41
CA THR A 82 3.69 0.11 -9.36
C THR A 82 3.91 -1.39 -9.47
N ARG A 83 3.88 -1.95 -10.68
CA ARG A 83 4.16 -3.35 -10.93
C ARG A 83 5.58 -3.72 -10.50
N PHE A 84 6.60 -2.98 -10.95
CA PHE A 84 7.99 -3.20 -10.56
C PHE A 84 8.17 -3.15 -9.05
N PHE A 85 7.57 -2.14 -8.38
CA PHE A 85 7.67 -1.99 -6.93
C PHE A 85 6.98 -3.12 -6.17
N GLU A 86 5.75 -3.47 -6.56
CA GLU A 86 4.95 -4.45 -5.82
C GLU A 86 5.32 -5.89 -6.09
N ASP A 87 5.70 -6.23 -7.32
CA ASP A 87 5.95 -7.60 -7.75
C ASP A 87 7.44 -7.99 -7.65
N TYR A 88 8.35 -7.01 -7.59
CA TYR A 88 9.78 -7.28 -7.46
C TYR A 88 10.40 -6.61 -6.23
N TRP A 89 10.28 -5.28 -6.11
CA TRP A 89 11.00 -4.53 -5.06
C TRP A 89 10.55 -4.91 -3.65
N LEU A 90 9.25 -4.89 -3.40
CA LEU A 90 8.66 -5.23 -2.10
C LEU A 90 9.03 -6.64 -1.61
N PRO A 91 8.82 -7.72 -2.39
CA PRO A 91 9.13 -9.06 -1.93
C PRO A 91 10.64 -9.31 -1.77
N ASN A 92 11.48 -8.80 -2.68
CA ASN A 92 12.89 -9.12 -2.67
C ASN A 92 13.72 -8.22 -1.74
N LYS A 93 13.36 -6.93 -1.60
CA LYS A 93 14.07 -6.02 -0.68
C LYS A 93 13.53 -6.09 0.74
N PHE A 94 12.20 -6.14 0.91
CA PHE A 94 11.56 -6.06 2.22
C PHE A 94 10.97 -7.39 2.71
N GLY A 95 11.00 -8.45 1.90
CA GLY A 95 10.42 -9.75 2.25
C GLY A 95 8.88 -9.73 2.32
N PHE A 96 8.24 -8.70 1.80
CA PHE A 96 6.80 -8.50 1.87
C PHE A 96 6.12 -8.77 0.52
N ASP A 97 5.55 -9.97 0.37
CA ASP A 97 4.71 -10.31 -0.78
C ASP A 97 3.23 -9.99 -0.47
N LYS A 98 2.72 -8.90 -1.04
CA LYS A 98 1.34 -8.45 -0.84
C LYS A 98 0.29 -9.45 -1.35
N ARG A 99 0.66 -10.37 -2.26
CA ARG A 99 -0.24 -11.43 -2.74
C ARG A 99 -0.74 -12.31 -1.61
N ARG A 100 0.08 -12.50 -0.56
CA ARG A 100 -0.31 -13.28 0.63
C ARG A 100 -1.55 -12.69 1.31
N ALA A 101 -1.58 -11.38 1.53
CA ALA A 101 -2.74 -10.71 2.12
C ALA A 101 -3.95 -10.76 1.20
N HIS A 102 -3.75 -10.51 -0.09
CA HIS A 102 -4.83 -10.55 -1.08
C HIS A 102 -5.43 -11.95 -1.23
N PHE A 103 -4.61 -12.99 -1.37
CA PHE A 103 -5.10 -14.36 -1.50
C PHE A 103 -5.74 -14.86 -0.21
N SER A 104 -5.22 -14.47 0.96
CA SER A 104 -5.88 -14.76 2.24
C SER A 104 -7.31 -14.21 2.27
N SER A 105 -7.52 -12.98 1.80
CA SER A 105 -8.87 -12.41 1.70
C SER A 105 -9.76 -13.21 0.74
N LEU A 106 -9.25 -13.63 -0.42
CA LEU A 106 -10.00 -14.43 -1.38
C LEU A 106 -10.35 -15.82 -0.84
N ILE A 107 -9.45 -16.44 -0.06
CA ILE A 107 -9.72 -17.73 0.60
C ILE A 107 -10.82 -17.57 1.65
N LEU A 108 -10.73 -16.54 2.50
CA LEU A 108 -11.73 -16.28 3.54
C LEU A 108 -13.12 -15.98 2.99
N THR A 109 -13.22 -15.47 1.76
CA THR A 109 -14.47 -15.19 1.07
C THR A 109 -14.90 -16.31 0.10
N GLY A 110 -14.22 -17.46 0.10
CA GLY A 110 -14.53 -18.60 -0.75
C GLY A 110 -14.28 -18.40 -2.25
N GLN A 111 -13.53 -17.35 -2.62
CA GLN A 111 -13.24 -17.01 -4.02
C GLN A 111 -11.94 -17.64 -4.56
N MET A 112 -11.18 -18.33 -3.73
CA MET A 112 -9.93 -19.02 -4.09
C MET A 112 -9.66 -20.16 -3.12
N THR A 113 -9.06 -21.28 -3.60
CA THR A 113 -8.59 -22.34 -2.72
C THR A 113 -7.20 -22.03 -2.16
N ARG A 114 -6.86 -22.66 -1.02
CA ARG A 114 -5.53 -22.52 -0.40
C ARG A 114 -4.43 -23.07 -1.31
N GLU A 115 -4.70 -24.19 -1.98
CA GLU A 115 -3.76 -24.87 -2.90
C GLU A 115 -3.44 -23.98 -4.10
N GLU A 116 -4.47 -23.35 -4.68
CA GLU A 116 -4.29 -22.38 -5.77
C GLU A 116 -3.48 -21.17 -5.33
N ALA A 117 -3.77 -20.62 -4.16
CA ALA A 117 -3.02 -19.50 -3.60
C ALA A 117 -1.53 -19.84 -3.42
N ILE A 118 -1.21 -21.01 -2.85
CA ILE A 118 0.16 -21.49 -2.64
C ILE A 118 0.87 -21.68 -3.99
N LYS A 119 0.21 -22.29 -4.97
CA LYS A 119 0.76 -22.47 -6.32
C LYS A 119 1.12 -21.12 -6.95
N ARG A 120 0.25 -20.14 -6.85
CA ARG A 120 0.47 -18.80 -7.43
C ARG A 120 1.55 -18.00 -6.69
N ILE A 121 1.67 -18.12 -5.37
CA ILE A 121 2.74 -17.45 -4.61
C ILE A 121 4.13 -17.99 -4.99
N LYS A 122 4.24 -19.30 -5.26
CA LYS A 122 5.52 -19.93 -5.66
C LYS A 122 6.00 -19.50 -7.05
N SER A 123 5.11 -19.00 -7.90
CA SER A 123 5.47 -18.53 -9.23
C SER A 123 5.89 -17.06 -9.18
N PRO A 124 7.07 -16.68 -9.70
CA PRO A 124 7.44 -15.28 -9.82
C PRO A 124 6.47 -14.56 -10.79
N GLU A 125 6.13 -13.32 -10.48
CA GLU A 125 5.27 -12.50 -11.36
C GLU A 125 6.05 -11.90 -12.53
N LEU A 126 7.36 -11.75 -12.37
CA LEU A 126 8.26 -11.16 -13.37
C LEU A 126 9.38 -12.13 -13.69
N ASP A 127 9.67 -12.33 -14.97
CA ASP A 127 10.86 -13.06 -15.42
C ASP A 127 12.10 -12.16 -15.48
N ASP A 128 13.30 -12.76 -15.51
CA ASP A 128 14.56 -12.02 -15.46
C ASP A 128 14.78 -11.12 -16.68
N HIS A 129 14.31 -11.52 -17.85
CA HIS A 129 14.42 -10.73 -19.07
C HIS A 129 13.57 -9.45 -18.96
N PHE A 130 12.35 -9.59 -18.45
CA PHE A 130 11.46 -8.47 -18.22
C PHE A 130 11.99 -7.52 -17.13
N LEU A 131 12.58 -8.07 -16.06
CA LEU A 131 13.17 -7.30 -14.97
C LEU A 131 14.26 -6.33 -15.43
N LYS A 132 15.14 -6.76 -16.34
CA LYS A 132 16.19 -5.89 -16.87
C LYS A 132 15.59 -4.63 -17.53
N GLY A 133 14.59 -4.79 -18.37
CA GLY A 133 13.89 -3.66 -19.01
C GLY A 133 13.13 -2.77 -18.03
N GLU A 134 12.64 -3.35 -16.90
CA GLU A 134 11.99 -2.54 -15.84
C GLU A 134 13.00 -1.73 -15.03
N PHE A 135 14.18 -2.28 -14.73
CA PHE A 135 15.26 -1.51 -14.09
C PHE A 135 15.70 -0.32 -14.95
N GLU A 136 15.90 -0.53 -16.24
CA GLU A 136 16.25 0.53 -17.20
C GLU A 136 15.15 1.61 -17.29
N TYR A 137 13.89 1.19 -17.37
CA TYR A 137 12.76 2.12 -17.43
C TYR A 137 12.60 2.93 -16.14
N VAL A 138 12.64 2.27 -14.97
CA VAL A 138 12.41 2.94 -13.69
C VAL A 138 13.58 3.86 -13.36
N SER A 139 14.84 3.43 -13.56
CA SER A 139 16.01 4.29 -13.35
C SER A 139 15.95 5.54 -14.21
N HIS A 140 15.65 5.41 -15.51
CA HIS A 140 15.49 6.55 -16.41
C HIS A 140 14.38 7.52 -15.94
N LYS A 141 13.25 6.99 -15.48
CA LYS A 141 12.13 7.83 -14.98
C LYS A 141 12.47 8.56 -13.68
N LEU A 142 13.34 8.00 -12.86
CA LEU A 142 13.82 8.61 -11.62
C LEU A 142 15.05 9.53 -11.83
N GLY A 143 15.58 9.61 -13.04
CA GLY A 143 16.81 10.36 -13.31
C GLY A 143 18.08 9.70 -12.74
N LEU A 144 18.05 8.38 -12.56
CA LEU A 144 19.13 7.56 -12.02
C LEU A 144 19.74 6.69 -13.10
N THR A 145 20.98 6.25 -12.89
CA THR A 145 21.55 5.11 -13.61
C THR A 145 21.00 3.79 -13.07
N VAL A 146 21.11 2.72 -13.83
CA VAL A 146 20.70 1.38 -13.39
C VAL A 146 21.51 0.93 -12.17
N ASP A 147 22.80 1.27 -12.11
CA ASP A 147 23.68 0.89 -11.01
C ASP A 147 23.35 1.65 -9.72
N GLU A 148 23.00 2.93 -9.82
CA GLU A 148 22.49 3.69 -8.67
C GLU A 148 21.18 3.10 -8.13
N LEU A 149 20.24 2.74 -9.01
CA LEU A 149 18.99 2.09 -8.60
C LEU A 149 19.24 0.73 -7.94
N LYS A 150 20.20 -0.07 -8.44
CA LYS A 150 20.62 -1.32 -7.81
C LYS A 150 21.27 -1.10 -6.45
N SER A 151 22.16 -0.11 -6.32
CA SER A 151 22.77 0.25 -5.04
C SER A 151 21.71 0.63 -3.99
N ILE A 152 20.66 1.36 -4.40
CA ILE A 152 19.52 1.66 -3.51
C ILE A 152 18.77 0.38 -3.13
N PHE A 153 18.59 -0.55 -4.09
CA PHE A 153 17.95 -1.84 -3.82
C PHE A 153 18.74 -2.69 -2.82
N GLU A 154 20.05 -2.75 -2.93
CA GLU A 154 20.94 -3.54 -2.08
C GLU A 154 21.25 -2.86 -0.73
N GLY A 155 21.09 -1.55 -0.67
CA GLY A 155 21.36 -0.76 0.53
C GLY A 155 20.44 -1.08 1.71
N ASP A 156 20.82 -0.61 2.90
CA ASP A 156 20.10 -0.85 4.16
C ASP A 156 18.67 -0.32 4.15
N ASN A 157 17.76 -1.09 4.73
CA ASN A 157 16.37 -0.70 4.87
C ASN A 157 16.20 0.32 6.00
N LYS A 158 15.67 1.49 5.68
CA LYS A 158 15.28 2.49 6.66
C LYS A 158 13.97 2.10 7.35
N LYS A 159 13.86 2.45 8.63
CA LYS A 159 12.67 2.23 9.47
C LYS A 159 11.97 3.55 9.75
N VAL A 160 10.69 3.48 10.12
CA VAL A 160 9.94 4.68 10.55
C VAL A 160 10.60 5.37 11.74
N SER A 161 11.27 4.61 12.61
CA SER A 161 12.03 5.13 13.76
C SER A 161 13.25 5.97 13.38
N ASP A 162 13.75 5.85 12.15
CA ASP A 162 14.92 6.60 11.67
C ASP A 162 14.54 8.04 11.28
N TYR A 163 13.24 8.34 11.30
CA TYR A 163 12.67 9.63 10.92
C TYR A 163 11.84 10.20 12.05
N ARG A 164 11.70 11.52 12.09
CA ARG A 164 10.75 12.20 12.98
C ARG A 164 9.32 11.79 12.63
N ASN A 165 8.56 11.33 13.64
CA ASN A 165 7.22 10.80 13.42
C ASN A 165 6.34 10.98 14.66
N LYS A 166 5.03 10.78 14.52
CA LYS A 166 4.05 10.84 15.61
C LYS A 166 3.63 9.47 16.15
N GLN A 167 4.35 8.39 15.81
CA GLN A 167 3.98 7.01 16.19
C GLN A 167 3.81 6.83 17.71
N PHE A 168 4.69 7.47 18.51
CA PHE A 168 4.59 7.42 19.96
C PHE A 168 3.25 7.95 20.47
N TYR A 169 2.83 9.13 20.01
CA TYR A 169 1.57 9.75 20.45
C TYR A 169 0.35 8.93 20.00
N VAL A 170 0.40 8.35 18.82
CA VAL A 170 -0.68 7.49 18.31
C VAL A 170 -0.77 6.19 19.10
N ASN A 171 0.36 5.56 19.40
CA ASN A 171 0.38 4.35 20.22
C ASN A 171 -0.11 4.62 21.65
N PHE A 172 0.28 5.75 22.23
CA PHE A 172 -0.16 6.17 23.56
C PHE A 172 -1.68 6.44 23.58
N GLY A 173 -2.18 7.23 22.62
CA GLY A 173 -3.62 7.49 22.49
C GLY A 173 -4.44 6.22 22.26
N SER A 174 -3.93 5.30 21.43
CA SER A 174 -4.58 4.00 21.20
C SER A 174 -4.66 3.16 22.46
N LYS A 175 -3.60 3.14 23.29
CA LYS A 175 -3.63 2.44 24.60
C LYS A 175 -4.67 3.04 25.54
N ILE A 176 -4.76 4.36 25.61
CA ILE A 176 -5.78 5.04 26.43
C ILE A 176 -7.18 4.66 25.95
N MET A 177 -7.45 4.74 24.64
CA MET A 177 -8.77 4.39 24.09
C MET A 177 -9.12 2.91 24.34
N GLN A 178 -8.14 2.00 24.32
CA GLN A 178 -8.34 0.60 24.69
C GLN A 178 -8.72 0.42 26.17
N LEU A 179 -8.07 1.16 27.09
CA LEU A 179 -8.41 1.14 28.52
C LEU A 179 -9.85 1.59 28.77
N PHE A 180 -10.36 2.56 28.01
CA PHE A 180 -11.74 3.03 28.10
C PHE A 180 -12.74 2.22 27.26
N GLY A 181 -12.29 1.11 26.60
CA GLY A 181 -13.16 0.29 25.73
C GLY A 181 -13.65 0.99 24.48
N LEU A 182 -13.08 2.13 24.11
CA LEU A 182 -13.49 2.96 22.97
C LEU A 182 -12.87 2.49 21.64
N GLU A 183 -11.80 1.70 21.69
CA GLU A 183 -11.16 1.11 20.51
C GLU A 183 -11.22 -0.42 20.60
N LYS A 184 -12.04 -1.04 19.75
CA LYS A 184 -12.04 -2.49 19.55
C LYS A 184 -11.09 -2.80 18.39
N ARG A 185 -9.86 -3.25 18.69
CA ARG A 185 -9.04 -3.88 17.65
C ARG A 185 -9.63 -5.24 17.33
N LEU A 186 -10.12 -5.42 16.12
CA LEU A 186 -10.65 -6.69 15.65
C LEU A 186 -9.55 -7.77 15.45
N TYR A 187 -8.27 -7.35 15.46
CA TYR A 187 -7.12 -8.26 15.29
C TYR A 187 -6.00 -7.88 16.26
N LYS A 188 -5.55 -8.88 17.01
CA LYS A 188 -4.28 -8.89 17.75
C LYS A 188 -3.16 -9.34 16.83
#